data_452302abb3000770969d1806a8d48c3a
#
_entry.id   452302abb3000770969d1806a8d48c3a
#
_cell.length_a   1.000
_cell.length_b   1.000
_cell.length_c   1.000
_cell.angle_alpha   90.00
_cell.angle_beta   90.00
_cell.angle_gamma   90.00
#
_symmetry.space_group_name_H-M   'P 1'
#
loop_
_entity.id
_entity.type
_entity.pdbx_description
1 polymer ?
#
loop_
_entity_poly.entity_id
_entity_poly.type
_entity_poly.pdbx_seq_one_letter_code
_entity_poly.pdbx_strand_id
1 'polypeptide(L)'
;RDICDYYDDNVWLNGAYFALCKEYKFWMNERIAPNGLNRYSPNPDSDTFSELAEAFKSRTKTNLDTSEEELARHCLGTCESGWDMTPRWDFEVHNFNAADLNSLLYAMEKNMAYFAEKLGYSEDVAVWNTRAEKRLELMNKFMLDKNNLFLDYNFKTNRLSRIFSAASYYPLYVKAATPEQAAAAAENLRRLEAEFGILTCEKNDSGVLYQWDYPNGWACLQYIVMVGLNNYGYTDDAKRIAQKYVTLAEKVFDETGALWEKYNVVDGSINVSNEYKMPTMLGWSAGVYIAAQKFLKQ
;
A
#
# COMPACT_ATOMS: atom_id res chain seq x y z
N ARG A 1 12.47 -4.87 -11.57
CA ARG A 1 13.80 -4.34 -11.83
C ARG A 1 14.89 -5.27 -11.33
N ASP A 2 14.88 -5.68 -10.08
CA ASP A 2 15.89 -6.55 -9.46
C ASP A 2 16.11 -7.85 -10.24
N ILE A 3 15.03 -8.49 -10.74
CA ILE A 3 15.12 -9.68 -11.59
C ILE A 3 15.85 -9.36 -12.90
N CYS A 4 15.52 -8.24 -13.53
CA CYS A 4 16.16 -7.78 -14.77
C CYS A 4 17.65 -7.51 -14.56
N ASP A 5 18.01 -6.87 -13.46
CA ASP A 5 19.41 -6.54 -13.14
C ASP A 5 20.22 -7.78 -12.74
N TYR A 6 19.57 -8.81 -12.19
CA TYR A 6 20.21 -10.05 -11.79
C TYR A 6 20.49 -11.02 -12.95
N TYR A 7 19.50 -11.20 -13.86
CA TYR A 7 19.62 -12.20 -14.92
C TYR A 7 20.17 -11.69 -16.26
N ASP A 8 20.08 -10.37 -16.51
CA ASP A 8 20.51 -9.70 -17.75
C ASP A 8 20.05 -10.41 -19.06
N ASP A 9 18.77 -10.85 -19.04
CA ASP A 9 18.14 -11.58 -20.15
C ASP A 9 17.18 -10.67 -20.91
N ASN A 10 17.61 -10.19 -22.07
CA ASN A 10 16.81 -9.29 -22.92
C ASN A 10 15.59 -9.98 -23.55
N VAL A 11 15.58 -11.29 -23.74
CA VAL A 11 14.41 -12.01 -24.28
C VAL A 11 13.31 -12.05 -23.23
N TRP A 12 13.68 -12.42 -21.98
CA TRP A 12 12.76 -12.36 -20.84
C TRP A 12 12.26 -10.94 -20.60
N LEU A 13 13.18 -9.96 -20.58
CA LEU A 13 12.85 -8.56 -20.33
C LEU A 13 11.87 -8.01 -21.36
N ASN A 14 12.06 -8.35 -22.64
CA ASN A 14 11.15 -7.94 -23.70
C ASN A 14 9.73 -8.50 -23.50
N GLY A 15 9.61 -9.78 -23.14
CA GLY A 15 8.33 -10.40 -22.79
C GLY A 15 7.66 -9.72 -21.61
N ALA A 16 8.41 -9.46 -20.53
CA ALA A 16 7.96 -8.77 -19.34
C ALA A 16 7.51 -7.33 -19.65
N TYR A 17 8.25 -6.59 -20.48
CA TYR A 17 7.92 -5.24 -20.91
C TYR A 17 6.53 -5.17 -21.56
N PHE A 18 6.26 -6.04 -22.53
CA PHE A 18 4.95 -6.05 -23.19
C PHE A 18 3.81 -6.53 -22.28
N ALA A 19 4.07 -7.45 -21.37
CA ALA A 19 3.08 -7.84 -20.36
C ALA A 19 2.72 -6.66 -19.45
N LEU A 20 3.72 -5.92 -18.96
CA LEU A 20 3.52 -4.73 -18.14
C LEU A 20 2.85 -3.58 -18.90
N CYS A 21 3.10 -3.43 -20.21
CA CYS A 21 2.34 -2.48 -21.04
C CYS A 21 0.83 -2.80 -21.05
N LYS A 22 0.44 -4.08 -21.07
CA LYS A 22 -0.97 -4.49 -21.00
C LYS A 22 -1.57 -4.19 -19.63
N GLU A 23 -0.84 -4.51 -18.57
CA GLU A 23 -1.22 -4.21 -17.18
C GLU A 23 -1.41 -2.70 -16.98
N TYR A 24 -0.43 -1.89 -17.42
CA TYR A 24 -0.53 -0.43 -17.35
C TYR A 24 -1.75 0.10 -18.11
N LYS A 25 -2.02 -0.45 -19.31
CA LYS A 25 -3.19 -0.06 -20.11
C LYS A 25 -4.50 -0.34 -19.37
N PHE A 26 -4.60 -1.47 -18.65
CA PHE A 26 -5.75 -1.76 -17.79
C PHE A 26 -5.93 -0.66 -16.73
N TRP A 27 -4.89 -0.33 -15.95
CA TRP A 27 -4.97 0.70 -14.94
C TRP A 27 -5.40 2.06 -15.49
N MET A 28 -4.90 2.44 -16.67
CA MET A 28 -5.20 3.74 -17.28
C MET A 28 -6.56 3.81 -17.97
N ASN A 29 -7.13 2.69 -18.37
CA ASN A 29 -8.44 2.67 -19.02
C ASN A 29 -9.57 2.40 -18.02
N GLU A 30 -9.34 1.47 -17.08
CA GLU A 30 -10.40 0.93 -16.24
C GLU A 30 -10.40 1.54 -14.81
N ARG A 31 -9.30 2.12 -14.37
CA ARG A 31 -9.08 2.53 -12.98
C ARG A 31 -8.70 4.00 -12.82
N ILE A 32 -8.84 4.79 -13.86
CA ILE A 32 -8.54 6.23 -13.79
C ILE A 32 -9.70 7.01 -13.16
N ALA A 33 -9.35 7.95 -12.28
CA ALA A 33 -10.29 8.89 -11.68
C ALA A 33 -10.36 10.19 -12.52
N PRO A 34 -11.41 11.01 -12.35
CA PRO A 34 -11.60 12.25 -13.14
C PRO A 34 -10.45 13.25 -13.03
N ASN A 35 -9.68 13.22 -11.95
CA ASN A 35 -8.52 14.10 -11.74
C ASN A 35 -7.21 13.59 -12.33
N GLY A 36 -7.24 12.42 -13.02
CA GLY A 36 -6.08 11.84 -13.71
C GLY A 36 -5.20 10.92 -12.85
N LEU A 37 -5.50 10.75 -11.56
CA LEU A 37 -4.92 9.72 -10.70
C LEU A 37 -5.74 8.43 -10.77
N ASN A 38 -5.17 7.33 -10.30
CA ASN A 38 -5.84 6.03 -10.28
C ASN A 38 -6.55 5.76 -8.95
N ARG A 39 -7.52 4.87 -8.99
CA ARG A 39 -8.34 4.41 -7.87
C ARG A 39 -8.58 2.91 -7.96
N TYR A 40 -8.96 2.28 -6.85
CA TYR A 40 -9.52 0.93 -6.83
C TYR A 40 -11.03 1.02 -7.10
N SER A 41 -11.47 0.48 -8.21
CA SER A 41 -12.86 0.65 -8.66
C SER A 41 -13.27 -0.39 -9.70
N PRO A 42 -13.40 -1.66 -9.31
CA PRO A 42 -13.95 -2.68 -10.19
C PRO A 42 -15.40 -2.35 -10.58
N ASN A 43 -15.85 -2.91 -11.69
CA ASN A 43 -17.24 -2.84 -12.12
C ASN A 43 -17.91 -4.15 -11.72
N PRO A 44 -18.77 -4.19 -10.69
CA PRO A 44 -19.53 -5.38 -10.34
C PRO A 44 -20.62 -5.66 -11.37
N ASP A 45 -20.98 -6.93 -11.54
CA ASP A 45 -22.12 -7.32 -12.35
C ASP A 45 -23.42 -6.92 -11.64
N SER A 46 -24.42 -6.48 -12.41
CA SER A 46 -25.67 -5.93 -11.87
C SER A 46 -26.47 -6.92 -11.02
N ASP A 47 -26.36 -8.20 -11.29
CA ASP A 47 -27.02 -9.29 -10.54
C ASP A 47 -26.35 -9.57 -9.19
N THR A 48 -25.15 -9.01 -8.94
CA THR A 48 -24.39 -9.15 -7.67
C THR A 48 -24.53 -7.94 -6.75
N PHE A 49 -25.18 -6.85 -7.16
CA PHE A 49 -25.22 -5.60 -6.39
C PHE A 49 -25.74 -5.77 -4.97
N SER A 50 -26.88 -6.43 -4.82
CA SER A 50 -27.52 -6.61 -3.50
C SER A 50 -26.65 -7.46 -2.57
N GLU A 51 -26.12 -8.58 -3.05
CA GLU A 51 -25.25 -9.47 -2.26
C GLU A 51 -23.99 -8.75 -1.79
N LEU A 52 -23.29 -8.05 -2.70
CA LEU A 52 -22.09 -7.30 -2.38
C LEU A 52 -22.36 -6.13 -1.43
N ALA A 53 -23.50 -5.45 -1.59
CA ALA A 53 -23.89 -4.37 -0.69
C ALA A 53 -24.19 -4.88 0.72
N GLU A 54 -24.88 -6.01 0.86
CA GLU A 54 -25.13 -6.65 2.16
C GLU A 54 -23.83 -7.13 2.82
N ALA A 55 -22.96 -7.79 2.05
CA ALA A 55 -21.65 -8.23 2.52
C ALA A 55 -20.82 -7.03 3.02
N PHE A 56 -20.79 -5.93 2.28
CA PHE A 56 -20.07 -4.72 2.65
C PHE A 56 -20.61 -4.11 3.95
N LYS A 57 -21.92 -3.91 4.07
CA LYS A 57 -22.57 -3.40 5.30
C LYS A 57 -22.28 -4.31 6.51
N SER A 58 -22.37 -5.62 6.31
CA SER A 58 -22.10 -6.61 7.37
C SER A 58 -20.66 -6.55 7.87
N ARG A 59 -19.68 -6.39 6.97
CA ARG A 59 -18.25 -6.36 7.30
C ARG A 59 -17.81 -5.02 7.88
N THR A 60 -18.29 -3.91 7.32
CA THR A 60 -17.86 -2.56 7.73
C THR A 60 -18.65 -2.01 8.90
N LYS A 61 -19.84 -2.57 9.21
CA LYS A 61 -20.79 -2.02 10.19
C LYS A 61 -21.17 -0.57 9.89
N THR A 62 -20.99 -0.13 8.66
CA THR A 62 -21.35 1.22 8.21
C THR A 62 -22.71 1.22 7.52
N ASN A 63 -23.38 2.35 7.57
CA ASN A 63 -24.65 2.57 6.88
C ASN A 63 -24.50 3.81 5.99
N LEU A 64 -23.74 3.66 4.90
CA LEU A 64 -23.62 4.72 3.89
C LEU A 64 -24.96 4.90 3.18
N ASP A 65 -25.42 6.14 3.12
CA ASP A 65 -26.65 6.52 2.38
C ASP A 65 -26.33 6.64 0.87
N THR A 66 -26.28 5.48 0.20
CA THR A 66 -25.98 5.38 -1.23
C THR A 66 -26.61 4.14 -1.86
N SER A 67 -26.54 4.01 -3.19
CA SER A 67 -27.13 2.87 -3.92
C SER A 67 -26.40 1.55 -3.66
N GLU A 68 -27.09 0.42 -3.88
CA GLU A 68 -26.46 -0.92 -3.81
C GLU A 68 -25.32 -1.06 -4.81
N GLU A 69 -25.43 -0.49 -6.00
CA GLU A 69 -24.34 -0.46 -6.98
C GLU A 69 -23.09 0.22 -6.41
N GLU A 70 -23.23 1.38 -5.77
CA GLU A 70 -22.11 2.11 -5.19
C GLU A 70 -21.50 1.33 -4.02
N LEU A 71 -22.32 0.72 -3.17
CA LEU A 71 -21.84 -0.17 -2.09
C LEU A 71 -21.10 -1.39 -2.64
N ALA A 72 -21.58 -1.99 -3.72
CA ALA A 72 -20.91 -3.10 -4.39
C ALA A 72 -19.55 -2.67 -4.96
N ARG A 73 -19.46 -1.47 -5.55
CA ARG A 73 -18.19 -0.88 -6.01
C ARG A 73 -17.21 -0.66 -4.86
N HIS A 74 -17.67 -0.17 -3.72
CA HIS A 74 -16.83 -0.02 -2.53
C HIS A 74 -16.37 -1.37 -1.99
N CYS A 75 -17.24 -2.37 -1.94
CA CYS A 75 -16.90 -3.72 -1.53
C CYS A 75 -15.78 -4.31 -2.38
N LEU A 76 -15.98 -4.37 -3.69
CA LEU A 76 -14.98 -4.93 -4.60
C LEU A 76 -13.71 -4.07 -4.67
N GLY A 77 -13.82 -2.74 -4.59
CA GLY A 77 -12.66 -1.84 -4.56
C GLY A 77 -11.78 -2.07 -3.34
N THR A 78 -12.39 -2.34 -2.19
CA THR A 78 -11.66 -2.71 -0.98
C THR A 78 -10.92 -4.03 -1.16
N CYS A 79 -11.57 -5.04 -1.75
CA CYS A 79 -10.93 -6.32 -2.08
C CYS A 79 -9.81 -6.15 -3.13
N GLU A 80 -10.02 -5.35 -4.18
CA GLU A 80 -9.00 -5.06 -5.20
C GLU A 80 -7.76 -4.39 -4.60
N SER A 81 -7.92 -3.57 -3.56
CA SER A 81 -6.82 -2.88 -2.88
C SER A 81 -5.92 -3.82 -2.08
N GLY A 82 -6.44 -4.98 -1.65
CA GLY A 82 -5.81 -5.87 -0.69
C GLY A 82 -5.84 -5.37 0.76
N TRP A 83 -6.48 -4.23 1.05
CA TRP A 83 -6.65 -3.67 2.39
C TRP A 83 -8.09 -3.86 2.92
N ASP A 84 -8.58 -5.05 2.79
CA ASP A 84 -9.93 -5.42 3.22
C ASP A 84 -9.94 -5.89 4.69
N MET A 85 -10.66 -5.33 5.59
CA MET A 85 -11.37 -4.07 5.60
C MET A 85 -10.52 -3.05 6.37
N THR A 86 -10.65 -1.78 6.02
CA THR A 86 -9.88 -0.70 6.61
C THR A 86 -10.73 0.56 6.75
N PRO A 87 -10.54 1.39 7.79
CA PRO A 87 -11.20 2.69 7.91
C PRO A 87 -10.53 3.78 7.04
N ARG A 88 -9.46 3.45 6.36
CA ARG A 88 -8.55 4.34 5.64
C ARG A 88 -9.25 5.30 4.66
N TRP A 89 -10.38 4.88 4.08
CA TRP A 89 -11.13 5.62 3.07
C TRP A 89 -12.55 5.99 3.52
N ASP A 90 -12.82 6.04 4.81
CA ASP A 90 -14.18 6.18 5.34
C ASP A 90 -15.18 5.18 4.70
N PHE A 91 -14.65 4.01 4.26
CA PHE A 91 -15.37 2.95 3.52
C PHE A 91 -15.85 3.36 2.11
N GLU A 92 -15.37 4.48 1.58
CA GLU A 92 -15.69 4.98 0.23
C GLU A 92 -14.53 4.78 -0.76
N VAL A 93 -13.82 3.65 -0.73
CA VAL A 93 -12.59 3.40 -1.52
C VAL A 93 -12.68 3.78 -2.99
N HIS A 94 -13.84 3.53 -3.63
CA HIS A 94 -14.11 3.89 -5.02
C HIS A 94 -13.97 5.41 -5.31
N ASN A 95 -14.14 6.25 -4.29
CA ASN A 95 -14.06 7.71 -4.38
C ASN A 95 -12.65 8.25 -4.06
N PHE A 96 -11.69 7.37 -3.74
CA PHE A 96 -10.35 7.78 -3.31
C PHE A 96 -9.27 7.47 -4.33
N ASN A 97 -8.33 8.40 -4.47
CA ASN A 97 -7.01 8.11 -5.02
C ASN A 97 -6.15 7.59 -3.86
N ALA A 98 -5.77 6.33 -3.93
CA ALA A 98 -4.98 5.68 -2.89
C ALA A 98 -3.49 5.98 -3.06
N ALA A 99 -2.81 6.30 -1.95
CA ALA A 99 -1.39 6.71 -1.96
C ALA A 99 -0.48 5.56 -2.39
N ASP A 100 -0.75 4.34 -1.94
CA ASP A 100 -0.03 3.13 -2.34
C ASP A 100 -0.17 2.84 -3.84
N LEU A 101 -1.40 2.80 -4.39
CA LEU A 101 -1.65 2.54 -5.81
C LEU A 101 -0.91 3.54 -6.71
N ASN A 102 -1.06 4.84 -6.44
CA ASN A 102 -0.46 5.87 -7.27
C ASN A 102 1.07 5.88 -7.15
N SER A 103 1.62 5.55 -5.98
CA SER A 103 3.06 5.35 -5.80
C SER A 103 3.58 4.14 -6.58
N LEU A 104 2.88 3.01 -6.54
CA LEU A 104 3.27 1.81 -7.29
C LEU A 104 3.18 2.01 -8.80
N LEU A 105 2.17 2.76 -9.29
CA LEU A 105 2.08 3.11 -10.71
C LEU A 105 3.19 4.09 -11.14
N TYR A 106 3.58 5.03 -10.27
CA TYR A 106 4.78 5.85 -10.49
C TYR A 106 6.04 4.99 -10.62
N ALA A 107 6.23 4.04 -9.70
CA ALA A 107 7.35 3.10 -9.78
C ALA A 107 7.30 2.24 -11.05
N MET A 108 6.12 1.80 -11.46
CA MET A 108 5.92 1.08 -12.72
C MET A 108 6.35 1.93 -13.92
N GLU A 109 5.92 3.18 -14.00
CA GLU A 109 6.29 4.12 -15.06
C GLU A 109 7.82 4.34 -15.12
N LYS A 110 8.47 4.53 -13.96
CA LYS A 110 9.94 4.66 -13.87
C LYS A 110 10.67 3.37 -14.28
N ASN A 111 10.16 2.22 -13.87
CA ASN A 111 10.74 0.93 -14.27
C ASN A 111 10.54 0.64 -15.77
N MET A 112 9.39 1.05 -16.33
CA MET A 112 9.14 0.91 -17.77
C MET A 112 10.09 1.78 -18.61
N ALA A 113 10.40 3.01 -18.15
CA ALA A 113 11.44 3.84 -18.78
C ALA A 113 12.80 3.14 -18.76
N TYR A 114 13.19 2.57 -17.62
CA TYR A 114 14.43 1.83 -17.48
C TYR A 114 14.49 0.57 -18.37
N PHE A 115 13.39 -0.20 -18.45
CA PHE A 115 13.31 -1.38 -19.32
C PHE A 115 13.36 -1.01 -20.78
N ALA A 116 12.67 0.07 -21.20
CA ALA A 116 12.71 0.60 -22.54
C ALA A 116 14.13 1.01 -22.95
N GLU A 117 14.89 1.65 -22.05
CA GLU A 117 16.29 2.01 -22.28
C GLU A 117 17.16 0.78 -22.49
N LYS A 118 17.06 -0.24 -21.62
CA LYS A 118 17.80 -1.51 -21.77
C LYS A 118 17.47 -2.25 -23.08
N LEU A 119 16.21 -2.15 -23.54
CA LEU A 119 15.75 -2.80 -24.78
C LEU A 119 16.03 -1.96 -26.05
N GLY A 120 16.52 -0.72 -25.91
CA GLY A 120 16.78 0.17 -27.04
C GLY A 120 15.53 0.87 -27.61
N TYR A 121 14.41 0.91 -26.85
CA TYR A 121 13.16 1.58 -27.22
C TYR A 121 13.20 3.06 -26.85
N SER A 122 14.04 3.84 -27.52
CA SER A 122 14.37 5.22 -27.13
C SER A 122 13.15 6.17 -27.09
N GLU A 123 12.18 5.99 -27.97
CA GLU A 123 10.96 6.80 -27.98
C GLU A 123 10.10 6.51 -26.72
N ASP A 124 10.01 5.26 -26.30
CA ASP A 124 9.24 4.85 -25.14
C ASP A 124 9.82 5.40 -23.82
N VAL A 125 11.14 5.58 -23.74
CA VAL A 125 11.80 6.15 -22.55
C VAL A 125 11.23 7.52 -22.20
N ALA A 126 11.12 8.42 -23.21
CA ALA A 126 10.57 9.75 -23.02
C ALA A 126 9.09 9.71 -22.60
N VAL A 127 8.32 8.83 -23.24
CA VAL A 127 6.88 8.64 -22.93
C VAL A 127 6.68 8.20 -21.49
N TRP A 128 7.43 7.20 -21.03
CA TRP A 128 7.29 6.69 -19.65
C TRP A 128 7.75 7.71 -18.60
N ASN A 129 8.84 8.44 -18.84
CA ASN A 129 9.26 9.49 -17.92
C ASN A 129 8.23 10.61 -17.83
N THR A 130 7.65 11.06 -18.97
CA THR A 130 6.59 12.08 -18.96
C THR A 130 5.35 11.63 -18.17
N ARG A 131 4.98 10.35 -18.25
CA ARG A 131 3.87 9.78 -17.47
C ARG A 131 4.17 9.80 -15.97
N ALA A 132 5.37 9.38 -15.58
CA ALA A 132 5.81 9.40 -14.18
C ALA A 132 5.84 10.83 -13.61
N GLU A 133 6.38 11.79 -14.35
CA GLU A 133 6.40 13.20 -13.95
C GLU A 133 4.98 13.76 -13.78
N LYS A 134 4.07 13.45 -14.72
CA LYS A 134 2.68 13.89 -14.63
C LYS A 134 1.95 13.27 -13.44
N ARG A 135 2.18 11.99 -13.17
CA ARG A 135 1.61 11.33 -11.98
C ARG A 135 2.11 11.98 -10.71
N LEU A 136 3.42 12.21 -10.60
CA LEU A 136 4.02 12.84 -9.43
C LEU A 136 3.50 14.27 -9.22
N GLU A 137 3.33 15.05 -10.29
CA GLU A 137 2.69 16.37 -10.24
C GLU A 137 1.29 16.29 -9.63
N LEU A 138 0.46 15.32 -10.11
CA LEU A 138 -0.90 15.15 -9.62
C LEU A 138 -0.93 14.63 -8.16
N MET A 139 -0.03 13.72 -7.79
CA MET A 139 0.10 13.28 -6.39
C MET A 139 0.44 14.44 -5.47
N ASN A 140 1.42 15.26 -5.84
CA ASN A 140 1.78 16.45 -5.07
C ASN A 140 0.65 17.47 -4.98
N LYS A 141 -0.14 17.62 -6.05
CA LYS A 141 -1.27 18.55 -6.09
C LYS A 141 -2.43 18.15 -5.20
N PHE A 142 -2.76 16.86 -5.16
CA PHE A 142 -4.00 16.40 -4.55
C PHE A 142 -3.81 15.65 -3.23
N MET A 143 -2.67 14.97 -3.04
CA MET A 143 -2.48 14.01 -1.96
C MET A 143 -1.59 14.50 -0.83
N LEU A 144 -1.04 15.71 -0.91
CA LEU A 144 -0.25 16.31 0.18
C LEU A 144 -1.13 17.13 1.12
N ASP A 145 -0.91 16.95 2.41
CA ASP A 145 -1.44 17.85 3.43
C ASP A 145 -0.58 19.12 3.56
N LYS A 146 -1.02 20.04 4.39
CA LYS A 146 -0.30 21.30 4.66
C LYS A 146 1.09 21.11 5.32
N ASN A 147 1.40 19.91 5.81
CA ASN A 147 2.66 19.57 6.46
C ASN A 147 3.54 18.67 5.57
N ASN A 148 3.25 18.58 4.27
CA ASN A 148 3.94 17.74 3.28
C ASN A 148 3.82 16.23 3.53
N LEU A 149 2.77 15.78 4.20
CA LEU A 149 2.51 14.36 4.41
C LEU A 149 1.56 13.83 3.33
N PHE A 150 1.92 12.74 2.67
CA PHE A 150 1.05 12.08 1.71
C PHE A 150 -0.10 11.35 2.41
N LEU A 151 -1.33 11.63 1.97
CA LEU A 151 -2.56 10.99 2.42
C LEU A 151 -3.41 10.59 1.22
N ASP A 152 -4.33 9.67 1.41
CA ASP A 152 -5.33 9.36 0.39
C ASP A 152 -6.25 10.56 0.13
N TYR A 153 -6.69 10.73 -1.11
CA TYR A 153 -7.49 11.87 -1.51
C TYR A 153 -8.85 11.46 -2.07
N ASN A 154 -9.91 11.92 -1.43
CA ASN A 154 -11.27 11.77 -1.94
C ASN A 154 -11.55 12.84 -3.02
N PHE A 155 -11.55 12.42 -4.29
CA PHE A 155 -11.74 13.32 -5.42
C PHE A 155 -13.21 13.75 -5.61
N LYS A 156 -14.17 13.10 -4.96
CA LYS A 156 -15.60 13.45 -4.99
C LYS A 156 -15.89 14.63 -4.04
N THR A 157 -15.27 14.62 -2.87
CA THR A 157 -15.43 15.66 -1.83
C THR A 157 -14.29 16.66 -1.79
N ASN A 158 -13.23 16.46 -2.55
CA ASN A 158 -12.00 17.25 -2.56
C ASN A 158 -11.34 17.34 -1.16
N ARG A 159 -11.24 16.22 -0.46
CA ARG A 159 -10.67 16.14 0.89
C ARG A 159 -9.64 15.02 1.00
N LEU A 160 -8.63 15.27 1.80
CA LEU A 160 -7.68 14.24 2.23
C LEU A 160 -8.34 13.30 3.24
N SER A 161 -7.89 12.05 3.27
CA SER A 161 -8.29 11.09 4.31
C SER A 161 -7.98 11.64 5.70
N ARG A 162 -8.85 11.34 6.66
CA ARG A 162 -8.65 11.66 8.07
C ARG A 162 -7.75 10.65 8.78
N ILE A 163 -7.60 9.48 8.20
CA ILE A 163 -6.84 8.38 8.80
C ILE A 163 -5.42 8.37 8.21
N PHE A 164 -4.44 8.51 9.08
CA PHE A 164 -3.05 8.29 8.73
C PHE A 164 -2.73 6.79 8.76
N SER A 165 -2.10 6.28 7.72
CA SER A 165 -1.81 4.85 7.58
C SER A 165 -0.40 4.61 7.01
N ALA A 166 0.05 3.38 7.07
CA ALA A 166 1.33 2.97 6.48
C ALA A 166 1.42 3.21 4.96
N ALA A 167 0.29 3.45 4.29
CA ALA A 167 0.26 3.84 2.88
C ALA A 167 1.01 5.15 2.59
N SER A 168 1.11 6.04 3.56
CA SER A 168 1.86 7.30 3.45
C SER A 168 3.38 7.12 3.26
N TYR A 169 3.90 5.92 3.46
CA TYR A 169 5.31 5.58 3.25
C TYR A 169 5.61 4.98 1.87
N TYR A 170 4.59 4.66 1.08
CA TYR A 170 4.79 4.19 -0.30
C TYR A 170 5.53 5.20 -1.20
N PRO A 171 5.25 6.52 -1.13
CA PRO A 171 6.05 7.51 -1.86
C PRO A 171 7.55 7.48 -1.51
N LEU A 172 7.90 7.21 -0.24
CA LEU A 172 9.28 7.04 0.18
C LEU A 172 9.87 5.72 -0.35
N TYR A 173 9.09 4.65 -0.26
CA TYR A 173 9.50 3.33 -0.75
C TYR A 173 9.87 3.35 -2.24
N VAL A 174 9.08 4.02 -3.07
CA VAL A 174 9.31 4.13 -4.50
C VAL A 174 10.21 5.31 -4.90
N LYS A 175 10.77 6.03 -3.94
CA LYS A 175 11.64 7.21 -4.13
C LYS A 175 10.97 8.35 -4.92
N ALA A 176 9.67 8.54 -4.72
CA ALA A 176 8.88 9.62 -5.31
C ALA A 176 8.84 10.89 -4.44
N ALA A 177 9.14 10.78 -3.14
CA ALA A 177 9.08 11.89 -2.19
C ALA A 177 10.28 12.85 -2.35
N THR A 178 10.07 14.12 -1.98
CA THR A 178 11.19 15.05 -1.75
C THR A 178 11.81 14.81 -0.36
N PRO A 179 13.02 15.36 -0.06
CA PRO A 179 13.58 15.30 1.28
C PRO A 179 12.65 15.86 2.36
N GLU A 180 11.94 16.97 2.07
CA GLU A 180 11.00 17.60 3.00
C GLU A 180 9.77 16.71 3.27
N GLN A 181 9.26 16.01 2.25
CA GLN A 181 8.17 15.05 2.37
C GLN A 181 8.60 13.81 3.16
N ALA A 182 9.81 13.36 2.95
CA ALA A 182 10.39 12.26 3.72
C ALA A 182 10.61 12.65 5.19
N ALA A 183 11.05 13.88 5.47
CA ALA A 183 11.16 14.41 6.82
C ALA A 183 9.79 14.44 7.51
N ALA A 184 8.75 14.92 6.82
CA ALA A 184 7.39 14.93 7.36
C ALA A 184 6.89 13.52 7.71
N ALA A 185 7.17 12.53 6.85
CA ALA A 185 6.83 11.13 7.13
C ALA A 185 7.60 10.59 8.35
N ALA A 186 8.92 10.86 8.44
CA ALA A 186 9.75 10.43 9.58
C ALA A 186 9.28 11.04 10.91
N GLU A 187 8.94 12.33 10.95
CA GLU A 187 8.39 12.99 12.13
C GLU A 187 7.04 12.40 12.59
N ASN A 188 6.24 11.93 11.64
CA ASN A 188 4.94 11.31 11.91
C ASN A 188 5.01 9.80 12.19
N LEU A 189 6.20 9.18 12.11
CA LEU A 189 6.37 7.74 12.35
C LEU A 189 5.79 7.29 13.69
N ARG A 190 5.94 8.11 14.75
CA ARG A 190 5.41 7.85 16.11
C ARG A 190 3.89 7.59 16.17
N ARG A 191 3.13 8.02 15.16
CA ARG A 191 1.67 7.77 15.10
C ARG A 191 1.35 6.32 14.70
N LEU A 192 2.27 5.67 14.00
CA LEU A 192 2.14 4.29 13.55
C LEU A 192 3.08 3.32 14.26
N GLU A 193 4.11 3.82 14.92
CA GLU A 193 5.07 2.96 15.61
C GLU A 193 4.54 2.51 16.96
N ALA A 194 4.28 1.21 17.10
CA ALA A 194 3.92 0.55 18.33
C ALA A 194 5.13 -0.17 18.95
N GLU A 195 4.93 -0.87 20.07
CA GLU A 195 5.99 -1.59 20.78
C GLU A 195 6.68 -2.64 19.88
N PHE A 196 5.89 -3.38 19.08
CA PHE A 196 6.38 -4.50 18.30
C PHE A 196 6.39 -4.28 16.77
N GLY A 197 6.22 -3.04 16.30
CA GLY A 197 6.28 -2.73 14.86
C GLY A 197 5.35 -1.61 14.43
N ILE A 198 5.07 -1.59 13.13
CA ILE A 198 4.25 -0.56 12.50
C ILE A 198 2.79 -1.02 12.42
N LEU A 199 1.90 -0.17 12.90
CA LEU A 199 0.45 -0.27 12.74
C LEU A 199 0.03 -0.08 11.27
N THR A 200 -1.04 -0.72 10.89
CA THR A 200 -1.67 -0.52 9.58
C THR A 200 -2.22 0.89 9.43
N CYS A 201 -3.02 1.30 10.40
CA CYS A 201 -3.55 2.66 10.55
C CYS A 201 -3.26 3.17 11.97
N GLU A 202 -3.23 4.49 12.13
CA GLU A 202 -3.21 5.07 13.48
C GLU A 202 -4.46 4.68 14.26
N LYS A 203 -4.36 4.72 15.59
CA LYS A 203 -5.51 4.47 16.44
C LYS A 203 -6.62 5.50 16.15
N ASN A 204 -7.80 5.00 15.87
CA ASN A 204 -8.97 5.80 15.53
C ASN A 204 -10.18 5.41 16.39
N ASP A 205 -11.23 6.22 16.32
CA ASP A 205 -12.43 6.07 17.13
C ASP A 205 -13.59 5.39 16.36
N SER A 206 -13.29 4.52 15.38
CA SER A 206 -14.31 3.82 14.57
C SER A 206 -15.23 2.94 15.41
N GLY A 207 -14.79 2.53 16.60
CA GLY A 207 -15.52 1.61 17.48
C GLY A 207 -15.61 0.18 16.97
N VAL A 208 -15.07 -0.10 15.79
CA VAL A 208 -15.00 -1.43 15.16
C VAL A 208 -13.54 -1.75 14.86
N LEU A 209 -13.13 -2.97 15.17
CA LEU A 209 -11.77 -3.45 14.83
C LEU A 209 -11.81 -4.14 13.47
N TYR A 210 -11.04 -3.60 12.53
CA TYR A 210 -10.88 -4.17 11.19
C TYR A 210 -9.54 -4.88 11.07
N GLN A 211 -9.41 -5.79 10.10
CA GLN A 211 -8.16 -6.52 9.98
C GLN A 211 -7.00 -5.66 9.40
N TRP A 212 -7.30 -4.65 8.56
CA TRP A 212 -6.30 -3.68 8.07
C TRP A 212 -6.43 -2.35 8.84
N ASP A 213 -6.35 -2.43 10.15
CA ASP A 213 -6.49 -1.31 11.08
C ASP A 213 -5.63 -1.50 12.33
N TYR A 214 -5.67 -0.56 13.27
CA TYR A 214 -5.18 -0.71 14.63
C TYR A 214 -5.89 -1.90 15.32
N PRO A 215 -5.22 -2.76 16.08
CA PRO A 215 -3.80 -2.78 16.44
C PRO A 215 -2.92 -3.65 15.53
N ASN A 216 -3.40 -4.02 14.36
CA ASN A 216 -2.75 -5.00 13.50
C ASN A 216 -1.58 -4.38 12.72
N GLY A 217 -0.50 -5.14 12.61
CA GLY A 217 0.64 -4.88 11.74
C GLY A 217 0.87 -6.05 10.78
N TRP A 218 1.12 -5.72 9.52
CA TRP A 218 1.32 -6.65 8.43
C TRP A 218 2.77 -6.64 7.98
N ALA A 219 3.32 -7.81 7.68
CA ALA A 219 4.73 -7.95 7.29
C ALA A 219 5.11 -7.05 6.10
N CYS A 220 4.27 -7.00 5.07
CA CYS A 220 4.51 -6.15 3.90
C CYS A 220 4.64 -4.66 4.26
N LEU A 221 3.85 -4.16 5.22
CA LEU A 221 3.91 -2.77 5.64
C LEU A 221 5.15 -2.46 6.48
N GLN A 222 5.63 -3.40 7.32
CA GLN A 222 6.92 -3.26 7.99
C GLN A 222 8.03 -3.05 6.96
N TYR A 223 8.03 -3.85 5.88
CA TYR A 223 9.01 -3.76 4.81
C TYR A 223 8.94 -2.42 4.06
N ILE A 224 7.75 -1.97 3.68
CA ILE A 224 7.54 -0.69 2.99
C ILE A 224 8.07 0.48 3.82
N VAL A 225 7.73 0.52 5.10
CA VAL A 225 8.16 1.61 6.00
C VAL A 225 9.68 1.55 6.23
N MET A 226 10.23 0.38 6.51
CA MET A 226 11.68 0.17 6.71
C MET A 226 12.49 0.64 5.49
N VAL A 227 12.15 0.13 4.31
CA VAL A 227 12.86 0.48 3.07
C VAL A 227 12.63 1.94 2.69
N GLY A 228 11.40 2.44 2.84
CA GLY A 228 11.06 3.82 2.56
C GLY A 228 11.90 4.80 3.39
N LEU A 229 11.97 4.61 4.70
CA LEU A 229 12.79 5.43 5.60
C LEU A 229 14.28 5.36 5.23
N ASN A 230 14.80 4.16 5.00
CA ASN A 230 16.20 3.97 4.63
C ASN A 230 16.57 4.64 3.29
N ASN A 231 15.67 4.68 2.32
CA ASN A 231 15.89 5.35 1.04
C ASN A 231 16.21 6.85 1.17
N TYR A 232 15.82 7.47 2.30
CA TYR A 232 16.01 8.90 2.59
C TYR A 232 16.97 9.17 3.76
N GLY A 233 17.75 8.15 4.18
CA GLY A 233 18.79 8.31 5.20
C GLY A 233 18.31 8.18 6.65
N TYR A 234 17.03 7.87 6.90
CA TYR A 234 16.48 7.58 8.23
C TYR A 234 16.80 6.13 8.63
N THR A 235 18.10 5.77 8.56
CA THR A 235 18.58 4.39 8.73
C THR A 235 18.37 3.87 10.14
N ASP A 236 18.52 4.71 11.16
CA ASP A 236 18.31 4.30 12.55
C ASP A 236 16.84 3.97 12.83
N ASP A 237 15.92 4.76 12.30
CA ASP A 237 14.49 4.50 12.37
C ASP A 237 14.15 3.19 11.63
N ALA A 238 14.68 3.01 10.43
CA ALA A 238 14.50 1.81 9.63
C ALA A 238 15.02 0.55 10.34
N LYS A 239 16.20 0.62 10.96
CA LYS A 239 16.78 -0.49 11.76
C LYS A 239 15.94 -0.78 13.00
N ARG A 240 15.43 0.23 13.67
CA ARG A 240 14.54 0.07 14.83
C ARG A 240 13.26 -0.68 14.44
N ILE A 241 12.63 -0.30 13.32
CA ILE A 241 11.43 -1.02 12.82
C ILE A 241 11.77 -2.45 12.43
N ALA A 242 12.88 -2.68 11.72
CA ALA A 242 13.34 -4.02 11.38
C ALA A 242 13.54 -4.90 12.62
N GLN A 243 14.18 -4.35 13.66
CA GLN A 243 14.42 -5.08 14.91
C GLN A 243 13.12 -5.42 15.64
N LYS A 244 12.16 -4.49 15.71
CA LYS A 244 10.85 -4.74 16.31
C LYS A 244 10.14 -5.90 15.62
N TYR A 245 10.13 -5.91 14.29
CA TYR A 245 9.48 -6.98 13.53
C TYR A 245 10.19 -8.34 13.71
N VAL A 246 11.52 -8.37 13.68
CA VAL A 246 12.29 -9.59 13.92
C VAL A 246 11.99 -10.14 15.31
N THR A 247 12.07 -9.30 16.35
CA THR A 247 11.78 -9.67 17.73
C THR A 247 10.35 -10.22 17.88
N LEU A 248 9.37 -9.58 17.25
CA LEU A 248 7.97 -10.04 17.27
C LEU A 248 7.81 -11.40 16.61
N ALA A 249 8.38 -11.58 15.42
CA ALA A 249 8.29 -12.81 14.67
C ALA A 249 8.94 -13.99 15.42
N GLU A 250 10.11 -13.78 16.02
CA GLU A 250 10.82 -14.77 16.83
C GLU A 250 10.03 -15.13 18.10
N LYS A 251 9.58 -14.12 18.86
CA LYS A 251 8.75 -14.31 20.05
C LYS A 251 7.52 -15.17 19.77
N VAL A 252 6.76 -14.81 18.73
CA VAL A 252 5.53 -15.54 18.38
C VAL A 252 5.83 -16.90 17.81
N PHE A 253 6.94 -17.08 17.08
CA PHE A 253 7.37 -18.37 16.59
C PHE A 253 7.72 -19.31 17.76
N ASP A 254 8.44 -18.84 18.77
CA ASP A 254 8.79 -19.62 19.96
C ASP A 254 7.54 -20.06 20.76
N GLU A 255 6.52 -19.21 20.79
CA GLU A 255 5.26 -19.48 21.51
C GLU A 255 4.33 -20.43 20.73
N THR A 256 4.33 -20.38 19.37
CA THR A 256 3.30 -21.04 18.54
C THR A 256 3.84 -22.06 17.53
N GLY A 257 5.14 -22.07 17.29
CA GLY A 257 5.79 -22.91 16.29
C GLY A 257 5.56 -22.46 14.83
N ALA A 258 5.02 -21.22 14.60
CA ALA A 258 4.68 -20.74 13.26
C ALA A 258 4.92 -19.24 13.10
N LEU A 259 5.15 -18.83 11.85
CA LEU A 259 4.99 -17.45 11.42
C LEU A 259 3.54 -17.21 10.98
N TRP A 260 3.00 -16.07 11.30
CA TRP A 260 1.60 -15.77 11.05
C TRP A 260 1.43 -14.67 9.99
N GLU A 261 0.24 -14.57 9.43
CA GLU A 261 -0.10 -13.61 8.39
C GLU A 261 0.07 -12.16 8.84
N LYS A 262 -0.37 -11.86 10.07
CA LYS A 262 -0.32 -10.56 10.72
C LYS A 262 -0.20 -10.73 12.23
N TYR A 263 0.11 -9.64 12.90
CA TYR A 263 0.34 -9.64 14.35
C TYR A 263 -0.32 -8.42 15.00
N ASN A 264 -0.66 -8.54 16.27
CA ASN A 264 -0.93 -7.38 17.11
C ASN A 264 0.40 -6.73 17.49
N VAL A 265 0.73 -5.62 16.86
CA VAL A 265 2.02 -4.95 17.09
C VAL A 265 2.03 -4.08 18.35
N VAL A 266 0.92 -3.98 19.07
CA VAL A 266 0.81 -3.26 20.35
C VAL A 266 1.22 -4.17 21.51
N ASP A 267 0.70 -5.41 21.57
CA ASP A 267 0.97 -6.36 22.65
C ASP A 267 1.91 -7.52 22.27
N GLY A 268 2.27 -7.62 21.00
CA GLY A 268 3.18 -8.65 20.50
C GLY A 268 2.59 -10.05 20.46
N SER A 269 1.31 -10.17 20.17
CA SER A 269 0.57 -11.44 20.12
C SER A 269 -0.06 -11.70 18.73
N ILE A 270 -0.76 -12.82 18.62
CA ILE A 270 -1.65 -13.16 17.51
C ILE A 270 -3.13 -12.84 17.80
N ASN A 271 -3.41 -12.10 18.86
CA ASN A 271 -4.74 -11.63 19.17
C ASN A 271 -5.09 -10.41 18.30
N VAL A 272 -5.58 -10.69 17.12
CA VAL A 272 -5.83 -9.72 16.06
C VAL A 272 -7.28 -9.79 15.59
N SER A 273 -7.77 -8.71 14.96
CA SER A 273 -9.04 -8.77 14.23
C SER A 273 -8.87 -9.59 12.96
N ASN A 274 -9.74 -10.55 12.76
CA ASN A 274 -9.75 -11.46 11.61
C ASN A 274 -11.14 -11.57 11.01
N GLU A 275 -11.21 -11.62 9.68
CA GLU A 275 -12.44 -11.94 8.95
C GLU A 275 -12.52 -13.42 8.57
N TYR A 276 -11.41 -14.14 8.74
CA TYR A 276 -11.25 -15.57 8.45
C TYR A 276 -10.27 -16.19 9.44
N LYS A 277 -10.15 -17.51 9.42
CA LYS A 277 -9.11 -18.21 10.20
C LYS A 277 -7.74 -17.80 9.67
N MET A 278 -6.97 -17.08 10.51
CA MET A 278 -5.66 -16.58 10.13
C MET A 278 -4.72 -17.72 9.74
N PRO A 279 -4.14 -17.70 8.53
CA PRO A 279 -3.21 -18.73 8.07
C PRO A 279 -1.83 -18.56 8.70
N THR A 280 -1.10 -19.68 8.76
CA THR A 280 0.32 -19.72 9.13
C THR A 280 1.22 -19.75 7.90
N MET A 281 2.48 -19.37 8.05
CA MET A 281 3.54 -19.50 7.04
C MET A 281 3.24 -18.80 5.71
N LEU A 282 2.67 -17.60 5.77
CA LEU A 282 2.55 -16.78 4.57
C LEU A 282 3.93 -16.37 4.04
N GLY A 283 4.07 -16.37 2.72
CA GLY A 283 5.33 -16.05 2.06
C GLY A 283 5.89 -14.69 2.44
N TRP A 284 5.04 -13.68 2.61
CA TRP A 284 5.48 -12.35 3.02
C TRP A 284 6.03 -12.29 4.44
N SER A 285 5.47 -13.05 5.40
CA SER A 285 5.97 -13.06 6.78
C SER A 285 7.39 -13.60 6.85
N ALA A 286 7.64 -14.71 6.17
CA ALA A 286 8.98 -15.30 6.07
C ALA A 286 9.94 -14.43 5.26
N GLY A 287 9.48 -13.91 4.12
CA GLY A 287 10.28 -13.05 3.23
C GLY A 287 10.73 -11.75 3.90
N VAL A 288 9.81 -11.08 4.58
CA VAL A 288 10.12 -9.83 5.29
C VAL A 288 11.00 -10.08 6.52
N TYR A 289 10.80 -11.20 7.25
CA TYR A 289 11.69 -11.60 8.33
C TYR A 289 13.15 -11.75 7.85
N ILE A 290 13.37 -12.47 6.75
CA ILE A 290 14.70 -12.63 6.16
C ILE A 290 15.26 -11.29 5.67
N ALA A 291 14.44 -10.46 5.05
CA ALA A 291 14.86 -9.14 4.57
C ALA A 291 15.26 -8.23 5.74
N ALA A 292 14.48 -8.18 6.81
CA ALA A 292 14.78 -7.41 8.01
C ALA A 292 16.07 -7.88 8.69
N GLN A 293 16.26 -9.20 8.84
CA GLN A 293 17.52 -9.74 9.39
C GLN A 293 18.76 -9.39 8.53
N LYS A 294 18.64 -9.44 7.20
CA LYS A 294 19.72 -9.01 6.31
C LYS A 294 20.01 -7.53 6.44
N PHE A 295 18.97 -6.73 6.54
CA PHE A 295 19.07 -5.27 6.69
C PHE A 295 19.79 -4.87 8.00
N LEU A 296 19.49 -5.56 9.10
CA LEU A 296 20.14 -5.31 10.40
C LEU A 296 21.66 -5.64 10.43
N LYS A 297 22.14 -6.45 9.50
CA LYS A 297 23.56 -6.84 9.38
C LYS A 297 24.37 -5.88 8.50
N GLN A 298 23.73 -4.95 7.82
CA GLN A 298 24.38 -3.90 7.02
C GLN A 298 24.75 -2.69 7.91
#